data_8f5ed8529c02af254819debb55c1091e
#
_entry.id   8f5ed8529c02af254819debb55c1091e
#
_cell.length_a   1.000
_cell.length_b   1.000
_cell.length_c   1.000
_cell.angle_alpha   90.00
_cell.angle_beta   90.00
_cell.angle_gamma   90.00
#
_symmetry.space_group_name_H-M   'P 1'
#
loop_
_entity.id
_entity.type
_entity.pdbx_description
1 polymer ?
#
loop_
_entity_poly.entity_id
_entity_poly.type
_entity_poly.pdbx_seq_one_letter_code
_entity_poly.pdbx_strand_id
1 'polypeptide(L)'
;FYAFSTSHGIPKNQKPIFGLPGNPVSSMVCFYRYILPYLYKSIGKKTDFKRTILLAEEIKTNNNLVTFLPVKIYTEGSKIFATSLKNNGSGDFYSLEKSDGFIEVESNKGILDKNTEVSFYSWKL
;
A
#
# COMPACT_ATOMS: atom_id res chain seq x y z
N PHE A 1 -10.20 5.01 9.34
CA PHE A 1 -9.22 5.94 8.76
C PHE A 1 -9.91 7.27 8.50
N TYR A 2 -9.54 8.31 9.20
CA TYR A 2 -9.97 9.68 8.90
C TYR A 2 -8.79 10.41 8.32
N ALA A 3 -8.70 10.50 6.99
CA ALA A 3 -7.86 11.47 6.32
C ALA A 3 -8.74 12.69 6.04
N PHE A 4 -8.46 13.80 6.67
CA PHE A 4 -9.04 15.07 6.24
C PHE A 4 -8.33 15.51 4.96
N SER A 5 -8.86 15.13 3.82
CA SER A 5 -8.53 15.75 2.55
C SER A 5 -9.48 16.94 2.37
N THR A 6 -9.01 18.15 2.57
CA THR A 6 -9.70 19.29 2.03
C THR A 6 -9.43 19.33 0.52
N SER A 7 -10.45 19.22 -0.29
CA SER A 7 -10.38 19.25 -1.77
C SER A 7 -9.81 20.57 -2.33
N HIS A 8 -9.44 21.52 -1.48
CA HIS A 8 -8.97 22.86 -1.83
C HIS A 8 -7.50 23.12 -1.42
N GLY A 9 -6.73 22.11 -1.10
CA GLY A 9 -5.35 22.28 -0.60
C GLY A 9 -5.33 22.81 0.84
N ILE A 10 -4.22 22.59 1.54
CA ILE A 10 -4.02 23.12 2.89
C ILE A 10 -3.66 24.60 2.74
N PRO A 11 -4.40 25.55 3.36
CA PRO A 11 -4.01 26.96 3.36
C PRO A 11 -2.58 27.13 3.86
N LYS A 12 -1.85 28.11 3.31
CA LYS A 12 -0.41 28.32 3.56
C LYS A 12 0.01 28.37 5.05
N ASN A 13 -0.93 28.61 5.96
CA ASN A 13 -0.67 28.74 7.39
C ASN A 13 -1.23 27.58 8.24
N GLN A 14 -1.75 26.52 7.63
CA GLN A 14 -2.28 25.39 8.36
C GLN A 14 -1.31 24.20 8.29
N LYS A 15 -1.10 23.55 9.45
CA LYS A 15 -0.31 22.32 9.55
C LYS A 15 -1.24 21.12 9.40
N PRO A 16 -0.90 20.13 8.55
CA PRO A 16 -1.69 18.90 8.46
C PRO A 16 -1.54 18.09 9.75
N ILE A 17 -2.63 17.46 10.17
CA ILE A 17 -2.64 16.50 11.27
C ILE A 17 -3.11 15.16 10.69
N PHE A 18 -2.32 14.11 10.89
CA PHE A 18 -2.64 12.77 10.44
C PHE A 18 -2.98 11.89 11.65
N GLY A 19 -4.24 11.43 11.71
CA GLY A 19 -4.65 10.39 12.65
C GLY A 19 -4.38 9.01 12.05
N LEU A 20 -3.55 8.21 12.70
CA LEU A 20 -3.23 6.85 12.27
C LEU A 20 -4.04 5.82 13.05
N PRO A 21 -4.40 4.68 12.44
CA PRO A 21 -5.05 3.59 13.16
C PRO A 21 -4.10 2.99 14.23
N GLY A 22 -4.67 2.44 15.30
CA GLY A 22 -3.88 1.80 16.37
C GLY A 22 -3.21 0.48 15.95
N ASN A 23 -3.67 -0.15 14.86
CA ASN A 23 -3.02 -1.34 14.32
C ASN A 23 -1.73 -0.94 13.58
N PRO A 24 -0.56 -1.48 13.97
CA PRO A 24 0.73 -1.08 13.41
C PRO A 24 0.89 -1.33 11.91
N VAL A 25 0.38 -2.46 11.41
CA VAL A 25 0.41 -2.76 9.96
C VAL A 25 -0.39 -1.72 9.19
N SER A 26 -1.58 -1.41 9.67
CA SER A 26 -2.44 -0.37 9.07
C SER A 26 -1.81 1.02 9.14
N SER A 27 -1.12 1.33 10.24
CA SER A 27 -0.38 2.60 10.39
C SER A 27 0.76 2.71 9.39
N MET A 28 1.53 1.64 9.19
CA MET A 28 2.59 1.56 8.18
C MET A 28 2.04 1.76 6.78
N VAL A 29 0.97 1.04 6.41
CA VAL A 29 0.30 1.21 5.12
C VAL A 29 -0.14 2.67 4.92
N CYS A 30 -0.81 3.26 5.90
CA CYS A 30 -1.26 4.65 5.83
C CYS A 30 -0.08 5.62 5.68
N PHE A 31 1.02 5.38 6.39
CA PHE A 31 2.21 6.21 6.26
C PHE A 31 2.78 6.17 4.84
N TYR A 32 3.09 4.99 4.33
CA TYR A 32 3.71 4.84 3.00
C TYR A 32 2.78 5.22 1.85
N ARG A 33 1.48 4.96 1.99
CA ARG A 33 0.50 5.21 0.93
C ARG A 33 0.06 6.68 0.83
N TYR A 34 -0.05 7.36 1.97
CA TYR A 34 -0.68 8.69 2.03
C TYR A 34 0.24 9.76 2.59
N ILE A 35 0.90 9.51 3.74
CA ILE A 35 1.67 10.55 4.44
C ILE A 35 2.99 10.83 3.73
N LEU A 36 3.73 9.79 3.41
CA LEU A 36 5.05 9.92 2.81
C LEU A 36 5.01 10.65 1.45
N PRO A 37 4.10 10.30 0.51
CA PRO A 37 3.92 11.06 -0.73
C PRO A 37 3.57 12.52 -0.49
N TYR A 38 2.73 12.81 0.51
CA TYR A 38 2.40 14.17 0.89
C TYR A 38 3.64 14.93 1.37
N LEU A 39 4.45 14.36 2.25
CA LEU A 39 5.68 14.97 2.76
C LEU A 39 6.67 15.29 1.64
N TYR A 40 6.90 14.34 0.73
CA TYR A 40 7.78 14.57 -0.42
C TYR A 40 7.26 15.68 -1.33
N LYS A 41 5.96 15.69 -1.61
CA LYS A 41 5.33 16.76 -2.39
C LYS A 41 5.47 18.12 -1.71
N SER A 42 5.35 18.17 -0.37
CA SER A 42 5.44 19.43 0.39
C SER A 42 6.83 20.08 0.35
N ILE A 43 7.87 19.28 0.15
CA ILE A 43 9.26 19.76 -0.03
C ILE A 43 9.67 19.85 -1.51
N GLY A 44 8.72 19.78 -2.43
CA GLY A 44 8.97 19.92 -3.86
C GLY A 44 9.62 18.69 -4.54
N LYS A 45 9.75 17.57 -3.84
CA LYS A 45 10.27 16.34 -4.43
C LYS A 45 9.18 15.58 -5.17
N LYS A 46 9.45 15.26 -6.44
CA LYS A 46 8.64 14.32 -7.22
C LYS A 46 9.19 12.92 -6.99
N THR A 47 8.40 12.04 -6.41
CA THR A 47 8.77 10.64 -6.21
C THR A 47 7.57 9.78 -6.52
N ASP A 48 7.77 8.80 -7.39
CA ASP A 48 6.76 7.78 -7.64
C ASP A 48 6.98 6.63 -6.67
N PHE A 49 6.12 6.57 -5.65
CA PHE A 49 6.12 5.49 -4.66
C PHE A 49 5.35 4.27 -5.14
N LYS A 50 4.62 4.41 -6.24
CA LYS A 50 3.78 3.37 -6.82
C LYS A 50 4.50 2.70 -7.98
N ARG A 51 4.57 1.37 -7.96
CA ARG A 51 5.05 0.55 -9.08
C ARG A 51 3.96 -0.41 -9.51
N THR A 52 3.89 -0.73 -10.79
CA THR A 52 3.04 -1.80 -11.30
C THR A 52 3.84 -3.09 -11.35
N ILE A 53 3.33 -4.15 -10.72
CA ILE A 53 3.95 -5.48 -10.70
C ILE A 53 2.88 -6.54 -10.95
N LEU A 54 3.27 -7.79 -11.18
CA LEU A 54 2.38 -8.89 -11.49
C LEU A 54 2.11 -9.76 -10.26
N LEU A 55 0.92 -10.32 -10.16
CA LEU A 55 0.63 -11.34 -9.17
C LEU A 55 1.26 -12.69 -9.56
N ALA A 56 1.93 -13.34 -8.63
CA ALA A 56 2.47 -14.69 -8.80
C ALA A 56 1.42 -15.79 -8.66
N GLU A 57 0.31 -15.48 -8.01
CA GLU A 57 -0.77 -16.42 -7.66
C GLU A 57 -2.14 -15.72 -7.68
N GLU A 58 -3.22 -16.51 -7.67
CA GLU A 58 -4.57 -15.99 -7.48
C GLU A 58 -4.74 -15.44 -6.06
N ILE A 59 -5.36 -14.28 -5.94
CA ILE A 59 -5.66 -13.65 -4.65
C ILE A 59 -7.17 -13.40 -4.54
N LYS A 60 -7.74 -13.79 -3.40
CA LYS A 60 -9.14 -13.51 -3.04
C LYS A 60 -9.19 -12.34 -2.06
N THR A 61 -9.99 -11.34 -2.37
CA THR A 61 -10.16 -10.15 -1.55
C THR A 61 -11.63 -9.89 -1.24
N ASN A 62 -11.88 -9.01 -0.29
CA ASN A 62 -13.24 -8.55 -0.01
C ASN A 62 -13.70 -7.59 -1.12
N ASN A 63 -14.86 -7.88 -1.73
CA ASN A 63 -15.43 -7.09 -2.81
C ASN A 63 -15.78 -5.64 -2.43
N ASN A 64 -16.01 -5.37 -1.16
CA ASN A 64 -16.56 -4.08 -0.72
C ASN A 64 -15.52 -3.08 -0.25
N LEU A 65 -14.25 -3.50 -0.10
CA LEU A 65 -13.20 -2.68 0.49
C LEU A 65 -11.94 -2.70 -0.37
N VAL A 66 -11.24 -1.57 -0.42
CA VAL A 66 -9.85 -1.54 -0.86
C VAL A 66 -9.02 -2.34 0.14
N THR A 67 -8.29 -3.32 -0.37
CA THR A 67 -7.51 -4.23 0.46
C THR A 67 -6.02 -3.98 0.26
N PHE A 68 -5.28 -3.86 1.36
CA PHE A 68 -3.83 -3.74 1.35
C PHE A 68 -3.24 -5.06 1.88
N LEU A 69 -2.42 -5.70 1.06
CA LEU A 69 -1.84 -7.01 1.38
C LEU A 69 -0.31 -6.91 1.41
N PRO A 70 0.34 -7.27 2.53
CA PRO A 70 1.79 -7.44 2.58
C PRO A 70 2.23 -8.53 1.60
N VAL A 71 3.28 -8.24 0.82
CA VAL A 71 3.80 -9.15 -0.20
C VAL A 71 5.31 -9.22 -0.16
N LYS A 72 5.82 -10.36 -0.61
CA LYS A 72 7.21 -10.53 -1.00
C LYS A 72 7.33 -10.44 -2.51
N ILE A 73 8.38 -9.80 -3.00
CA ILE A 73 8.60 -9.67 -4.43
C ILE A 73 9.81 -10.51 -4.88
N TYR A 74 9.76 -10.97 -6.11
CA TYR A 74 10.88 -11.59 -6.80
C TYR A 74 10.87 -11.20 -8.28
N THR A 75 12.02 -11.34 -8.93
CA THR A 75 12.19 -11.01 -10.34
C THR A 75 12.34 -12.28 -11.14
N GLU A 76 11.63 -12.39 -12.26
CA GLU A 76 11.77 -13.45 -13.24
C GLU A 76 11.87 -12.82 -14.63
N GLY A 77 13.02 -12.94 -15.27
CA GLY A 77 13.35 -12.21 -16.50
C GLY A 77 13.31 -10.70 -16.26
N SER A 78 12.51 -9.98 -17.04
CA SER A 78 12.30 -8.53 -16.92
C SER A 78 11.08 -8.14 -16.07
N LYS A 79 10.36 -9.11 -15.49
CA LYS A 79 9.13 -8.89 -14.76
C LYS A 79 9.34 -9.06 -13.26
N ILE A 80 8.58 -8.29 -12.48
CA ILE A 80 8.54 -8.37 -11.02
C ILE A 80 7.20 -8.99 -10.62
N PHE A 81 7.27 -9.99 -9.75
CA PHE A 81 6.11 -10.72 -9.25
C PHE A 81 5.95 -10.51 -7.75
N ALA A 82 4.70 -10.45 -7.30
CA ALA A 82 4.31 -10.41 -5.90
C ALA A 82 3.69 -11.75 -5.47
N THR A 83 4.18 -12.29 -4.36
CA THR A 83 3.55 -13.41 -3.64
C THR A 83 2.95 -12.88 -2.35
N SER A 84 1.68 -13.19 -2.09
CA SER A 84 1.04 -12.80 -0.85
C SER A 84 1.63 -13.58 0.33
N LEU A 85 1.85 -12.88 1.43
CA LEU A 85 2.16 -13.55 2.68
C LEU A 85 0.83 -13.94 3.34
N LYS A 86 0.67 -15.23 3.66
CA LYS A 86 -0.51 -15.72 4.38
C LYS A 86 -0.65 -14.94 5.68
N ASN A 87 -1.74 -14.20 5.77
CA ASN A 87 -2.01 -13.32 6.90
C ASN A 87 -2.75 -14.12 7.98
N ASN A 88 -2.16 -14.26 9.17
CA ASN A 88 -2.77 -14.91 10.32
C ASN A 88 -3.67 -13.97 11.14
N GLY A 89 -4.05 -12.82 10.57
CA GLY A 89 -4.93 -11.82 11.19
C GLY A 89 -4.37 -10.40 11.21
N SER A 90 -5.17 -9.45 11.65
CA SER A 90 -4.93 -7.99 11.61
C SER A 90 -3.86 -7.45 12.57
N GLY A 91 -2.93 -8.24 13.01
CA GLY A 91 -1.82 -7.85 13.90
C GLY A 91 -0.54 -8.61 13.60
N ASP A 92 -0.46 -9.21 12.42
CA ASP A 92 0.63 -10.08 12.03
C ASP A 92 1.91 -9.28 11.68
N PHE A 93 2.67 -8.94 12.72
CA PHE A 93 4.01 -8.35 12.58
C PHE A 93 4.98 -9.25 11.80
N TYR A 94 4.78 -10.57 11.85
CA TYR A 94 5.62 -11.50 11.13
C TYR A 94 5.50 -11.32 9.62
N SER A 95 4.28 -11.17 9.10
CA SER A 95 4.06 -10.86 7.69
C SER A 95 4.66 -9.51 7.31
N LEU A 96 4.61 -8.53 8.19
CA LEU A 96 5.21 -7.23 7.96
C LEU A 96 6.74 -7.33 7.86
N GLU A 97 7.39 -8.01 8.80
CA GLU A 97 8.84 -8.22 8.82
C GLU A 97 9.34 -8.95 7.56
N LYS A 98 8.61 -9.93 7.09
CA LYS A 98 8.97 -10.76 5.93
C LYS A 98 8.61 -10.12 4.59
N SER A 99 7.79 -9.07 4.57
CA SER A 99 7.35 -8.43 3.34
C SER A 99 8.36 -7.40 2.81
N ASP A 100 8.39 -7.23 1.50
CA ASP A 100 9.15 -6.17 0.84
C ASP A 100 8.32 -4.89 0.66
N GLY A 101 7.02 -4.99 0.85
CA GLY A 101 6.05 -3.94 0.68
C GLY A 101 4.62 -4.47 0.74
N PHE A 102 3.71 -3.72 0.17
CA PHE A 102 2.31 -4.12 0.06
C PHE A 102 1.74 -3.81 -1.32
N ILE A 103 0.73 -4.56 -1.70
CA ILE A 103 -0.10 -4.27 -2.88
C ILE A 103 -1.43 -3.66 -2.46
N GLU A 104 -1.96 -2.79 -3.31
CA GLU A 104 -3.28 -2.20 -3.19
C GLU A 104 -4.21 -2.87 -4.19
N VAL A 105 -5.26 -3.50 -3.69
CA VAL A 105 -6.31 -4.12 -4.48
C VAL A 105 -7.59 -3.31 -4.34
N GLU A 106 -8.09 -2.82 -5.47
CA GLU A 106 -9.32 -2.01 -5.49
C GLU A 106 -10.55 -2.82 -5.03
N SER A 107 -11.54 -2.11 -4.51
CA SER A 107 -12.85 -2.70 -4.23
C SER A 107 -13.49 -3.27 -5.52
N ASN A 108 -14.39 -4.21 -5.38
CA ASN A 108 -15.12 -4.89 -6.48
C ASN A 108 -14.27 -5.83 -7.36
N LYS A 109 -13.03 -6.14 -6.99
CA LYS A 109 -12.20 -7.09 -7.74
C LYS A 109 -12.40 -8.54 -7.31
N GLY A 110 -12.80 -8.82 -6.07
CA GLY A 110 -13.11 -10.14 -5.49
C GLY A 110 -12.02 -11.19 -5.66
N ILE A 111 -11.81 -11.62 -6.88
CA ILE A 111 -10.77 -12.56 -7.28
C ILE A 111 -9.86 -11.87 -8.30
N LEU A 112 -8.57 -11.94 -8.07
CA LEU A 112 -7.52 -11.50 -8.99
C LEU A 112 -6.71 -12.70 -9.43
N ASP A 113 -6.69 -12.94 -10.73
CA ASP A 113 -5.94 -14.06 -11.30
C ASP A 113 -4.43 -13.83 -11.24
N LYS A 114 -3.68 -14.94 -11.32
CA LYS A 114 -2.25 -14.90 -11.56
C LYS A 114 -1.92 -14.04 -12.79
N ASN A 115 -0.82 -13.31 -12.75
CA ASN A 115 -0.35 -12.35 -13.76
C ASN A 115 -1.20 -11.08 -13.89
N THR A 116 -2.17 -10.84 -13.00
CA THR A 116 -2.86 -9.55 -12.93
C THR A 116 -1.88 -8.46 -12.48
N GLU A 117 -1.93 -7.31 -13.14
CA GLU A 117 -1.18 -6.12 -12.73
C GLU A 117 -1.79 -5.47 -11.49
N VAL A 118 -0.95 -5.18 -10.51
CA VAL A 118 -1.35 -4.54 -9.25
C VAL A 118 -0.42 -3.42 -8.87
N SER A 119 -0.95 -2.49 -8.08
CA SER A 119 -0.17 -1.39 -7.50
C SER A 119 0.63 -1.87 -6.30
N PHE A 120 1.94 -1.70 -6.34
CA PHE A 120 2.87 -2.07 -5.27
C PHE A 120 3.53 -0.84 -4.66
N TYR A 121 3.70 -0.86 -3.35
CA TYR A 121 4.39 0.15 -2.54
C TYR A 121 5.45 -0.52 -1.69
N SER A 122 6.71 -0.11 -1.86
CA SER A 122 7.85 -0.66 -1.10
C SER A 122 7.94 -0.07 0.29
N TRP A 123 8.36 -0.86 1.29
CA TRP A 123 8.79 -0.36 2.60
C TRP A 123 10.17 0.29 2.55
N LYS A 124 10.95 0.04 1.50
CA LYS A 124 12.28 0.62 1.31
C LYS A 124 12.15 1.93 0.53
N LEU A 125 12.67 2.98 1.09
CA LEU A 125 12.75 4.31 0.49
C LEU A 125 13.90 4.39 -0.53
#